data_1aeb2caaf034f439ceb8d8163ca3726d
#
_entry.id   1aeb2caaf034f439ceb8d8163ca3726d
#
_cell.length_a   1.000
_cell.length_b   1.000
_cell.length_c   1.000
_cell.angle_alpha   90.00
_cell.angle_beta   90.00
_cell.angle_gamma   90.00
#
_symmetry.space_group_name_H-M   'P 1'
#
loop_
_entity.id
_entity.type
_entity.pdbx_description
1 polymer ?
#
loop_
_entity_poly.entity_id
_entity_poly.type
_entity_poly.pdbx_seq_one_letter_code
_entity_poly.pdbx_strand_id
1 'polypeptide(L)'
;MTELFDKIKEITELDGIAGYEHKIRDFFRQKMTPFVDEVETDGLGGLFGIKHSKLERAPRVMVAAHMDEVGFMVSDIKEDGTLRAVAIGGWNPLVISSQRFTLYTRTEQAIPVISGSVPPHFLRGNNGGASLPKVEDIVFDGGFADKTEAESFGITPGDIIIPKSEAILTANQKNVISKAWDNRYGVLMVTELLQSLKNEQLDNTLIAGANVQEEVGLRGAQVSTTKFKPDIFLAVDCSPAGDVYDNQGKIGEGTLIRFYDPGHVMLKDMRDFLLTTAQEAGVKYQYYCAGGTDAGAAHLKNSGIPSTTIGVCARYIHSHQTLYAMDDFLQAQAFLQTIVKKLNRSTVDLIKNY
;
A
#
# COMPACT_ATOMS: atom_id res chain seq x y z
N MET A 1 -14.93 -13.87 -9.37
CA MET A 1 -13.90 -13.15 -10.16
C MET A 1 -14.39 -11.76 -10.55
N THR A 2 -15.56 -11.60 -11.21
CA THR A 2 -16.09 -10.27 -11.58
C THR A 2 -16.30 -9.37 -10.37
N GLU A 3 -16.94 -9.85 -9.31
CA GLU A 3 -17.16 -9.08 -8.08
C GLU A 3 -15.85 -8.62 -7.42
N LEU A 4 -14.83 -9.48 -7.37
CA LEU A 4 -13.51 -9.09 -6.82
C LEU A 4 -12.85 -8.03 -7.70
N PHE A 5 -12.93 -8.16 -9.03
CA PHE A 5 -12.41 -7.15 -9.94
C PHE A 5 -13.10 -5.79 -9.75
N ASP A 6 -14.43 -5.77 -9.57
CA ASP A 6 -15.17 -4.52 -9.33
C ASP A 6 -14.72 -3.83 -8.04
N LYS A 7 -14.50 -4.59 -6.96
CA LYS A 7 -13.94 -4.08 -5.70
C LYS A 7 -12.52 -3.55 -5.87
N ILE A 8 -11.67 -4.27 -6.61
CA ILE A 8 -10.31 -3.85 -6.95
C ILE A 8 -10.35 -2.53 -7.72
N LYS A 9 -11.17 -2.45 -8.76
CA LYS A 9 -11.31 -1.25 -9.58
C LYS A 9 -11.75 -0.06 -8.73
N GLU A 10 -12.79 -0.24 -7.90
CA GLU A 10 -13.32 0.81 -7.02
C GLU A 10 -12.23 1.41 -6.14
N ILE A 11 -11.35 0.60 -5.54
CA ILE A 11 -10.35 1.09 -4.59
C ILE A 11 -9.06 1.58 -5.25
N THR A 12 -8.61 0.94 -6.33
CA THR A 12 -7.34 1.33 -6.99
C THR A 12 -7.45 2.60 -7.82
N GLU A 13 -8.67 2.96 -8.25
CA GLU A 13 -8.92 4.20 -8.97
C GLU A 13 -9.13 5.42 -8.06
N LEU A 14 -9.24 5.23 -6.73
CA LEU A 14 -9.23 6.33 -5.78
C LEU A 14 -7.83 6.95 -5.69
N ASP A 15 -7.80 8.28 -5.71
CA ASP A 15 -6.57 9.06 -5.66
C ASP A 15 -6.21 9.46 -4.22
N GLY A 16 -4.95 9.24 -3.81
CA GLY A 16 -4.46 9.66 -2.50
C GLY A 16 -3.00 9.28 -2.27
N ILE A 17 -2.16 10.29 -2.11
CA ILE A 17 -0.75 10.16 -1.73
C ILE A 17 -0.57 10.45 -0.24
N ALA A 18 0.66 10.24 0.28
CA ALA A 18 1.01 10.54 1.66
C ALA A 18 0.61 11.98 2.07
N GLY A 19 -0.20 12.09 3.15
CA GLY A 19 -0.79 13.34 3.64
C GLY A 19 -2.12 13.75 2.99
N TYR A 20 -2.56 13.05 1.95
CA TYR A 20 -3.78 13.32 1.20
C TYR A 20 -4.65 12.06 1.03
N GLU A 21 -4.70 11.20 2.05
CA GLU A 21 -5.38 9.90 2.02
C GLU A 21 -6.89 9.99 2.32
N HIS A 22 -7.45 11.19 2.45
CA HIS A 22 -8.82 11.39 2.93
C HIS A 22 -9.88 10.63 2.11
N LYS A 23 -9.76 10.58 0.77
CA LYS A 23 -10.72 9.85 -0.09
C LYS A 23 -10.72 8.36 0.20
N ILE A 24 -9.53 7.78 0.38
CA ILE A 24 -9.37 6.36 0.72
C ILE A 24 -9.87 6.11 2.15
N ARG A 25 -9.57 6.98 3.08
CA ARG A 25 -10.02 6.88 4.47
C ARG A 25 -11.54 6.91 4.57
N ASP A 26 -12.20 7.80 3.85
CA ASP A 26 -13.67 7.91 3.87
C ASP A 26 -14.33 6.68 3.23
N PHE A 27 -13.81 6.21 2.10
CA PHE A 27 -14.20 4.95 1.49
C PHE A 27 -14.04 3.78 2.45
N PHE A 28 -12.86 3.63 3.03
CA PHE A 28 -12.54 2.56 3.96
C PHE A 28 -13.44 2.61 5.21
N ARG A 29 -13.66 3.80 5.77
CA ARG A 29 -14.59 4.02 6.89
C ARG A 29 -15.98 3.49 6.56
N GLN A 30 -16.53 3.85 5.41
CA GLN A 30 -17.85 3.41 4.98
C GLN A 30 -17.93 1.88 4.86
N LYS A 31 -16.88 1.25 4.28
CA LYS A 31 -16.87 -0.21 4.05
C LYS A 31 -16.70 -1.02 5.34
N MET A 32 -15.88 -0.58 6.30
CA MET A 32 -15.55 -1.37 7.48
C MET A 32 -16.50 -1.17 8.66
N THR A 33 -17.12 0.02 8.80
CA THR A 33 -17.98 0.36 9.97
C THR A 33 -19.03 -0.70 10.31
N PRO A 34 -19.71 -1.36 9.34
CA PRO A 34 -20.72 -2.38 9.66
C PRO A 34 -20.17 -3.67 10.30
N PHE A 35 -18.86 -3.84 10.39
CA PHE A 35 -18.20 -5.10 10.78
C PHE A 35 -17.39 -5.01 12.07
N VAL A 36 -17.38 -3.85 12.72
CA VAL A 36 -16.57 -3.56 13.92
C VAL A 36 -17.42 -2.99 15.05
N ASP A 37 -16.91 -3.08 16.26
CA ASP A 37 -17.59 -2.53 17.44
C ASP A 37 -17.29 -1.05 17.62
N GLU A 38 -16.08 -0.62 17.25
CA GLU A 38 -15.61 0.76 17.35
C GLU A 38 -14.77 1.15 16.12
N VAL A 39 -14.77 2.45 15.80
CA VAL A 39 -13.92 3.04 14.76
C VAL A 39 -13.11 4.18 15.35
N GLU A 40 -11.78 4.06 15.28
CA GLU A 40 -10.85 5.05 15.79
C GLU A 40 -9.91 5.57 14.72
N THR A 41 -9.46 6.83 14.90
CA THR A 41 -8.37 7.42 14.10
C THR A 41 -7.18 7.72 15.00
N ASP A 42 -5.98 7.64 14.46
CA ASP A 42 -4.79 8.14 15.14
C ASP A 42 -4.51 9.62 14.82
N GLY A 43 -3.43 10.16 15.39
CA GLY A 43 -3.09 11.58 15.26
C GLY A 43 -2.59 12.01 13.87
N LEU A 44 -2.24 11.08 12.98
CA LEU A 44 -1.86 11.36 11.59
C LEU A 44 -2.97 11.04 10.58
N GLY A 45 -4.07 10.43 11.03
CA GLY A 45 -5.22 10.10 10.18
C GLY A 45 -5.30 8.64 9.77
N GLY A 46 -4.51 7.75 10.36
CA GLY A 46 -4.72 6.31 10.25
C GLY A 46 -6.09 5.93 10.80
N LEU A 47 -6.77 4.96 10.17
CA LEU A 47 -8.14 4.57 10.49
C LEU A 47 -8.21 3.09 10.84
N PHE A 48 -8.81 2.78 12.01
CA PHE A 48 -8.85 1.43 12.57
C PHE A 48 -10.23 1.08 13.10
N GLY A 49 -10.71 -0.11 12.74
CA GLY A 49 -11.85 -0.76 13.34
C GLY A 49 -11.41 -1.70 14.46
N ILE A 50 -12.13 -1.70 15.57
CA ILE A 50 -11.86 -2.57 16.71
C ILE A 50 -12.99 -3.55 16.85
N LYS A 51 -12.65 -4.84 16.93
CA LYS A 51 -13.55 -5.93 17.25
C LYS A 51 -13.12 -6.55 18.56
N HIS A 52 -13.90 -6.33 19.62
CA HIS A 52 -13.56 -6.75 20.98
C HIS A 52 -13.76 -8.26 21.20
N SER A 53 -12.78 -8.86 21.87
CA SER A 53 -12.97 -10.18 22.46
C SER A 53 -13.85 -10.08 23.71
N LYS A 54 -14.59 -11.15 23.99
CA LYS A 54 -15.31 -11.30 25.28
C LYS A 54 -14.40 -11.84 26.40
N LEU A 55 -13.18 -12.26 26.08
CA LEU A 55 -12.23 -12.79 27.05
C LEU A 55 -11.52 -11.64 27.81
N GLU A 56 -11.47 -11.74 29.13
CA GLU A 56 -10.91 -10.71 30.02
C GLU A 56 -9.43 -10.38 29.75
N ARG A 57 -8.64 -11.37 29.31
CA ARG A 57 -7.20 -11.24 28.99
C ARG A 57 -6.89 -11.55 27.52
N ALA A 58 -7.80 -11.20 26.64
CA ALA A 58 -7.56 -11.40 25.22
C ALA A 58 -6.31 -10.64 24.75
N PRO A 59 -5.45 -11.25 23.92
CA PRO A 59 -4.35 -10.51 23.31
C PRO A 59 -4.90 -9.48 22.30
N ARG A 60 -4.16 -8.41 22.11
CA ARG A 60 -4.46 -7.39 21.10
C ARG A 60 -3.70 -7.70 19.82
N VAL A 61 -4.41 -8.06 18.77
CA VAL A 61 -3.84 -8.37 17.46
C VAL A 61 -4.13 -7.20 16.52
N MET A 62 -3.09 -6.62 15.94
CA MET A 62 -3.25 -5.53 14.99
C MET A 62 -2.93 -6.01 13.59
N VAL A 63 -3.83 -5.73 12.65
CA VAL A 63 -3.68 -5.96 11.21
C VAL A 63 -3.76 -4.62 10.51
N ALA A 64 -2.71 -4.20 9.84
CA ALA A 64 -2.66 -2.89 9.22
C ALA A 64 -2.10 -2.92 7.81
N ALA A 65 -2.79 -2.22 6.89
CA ALA A 65 -2.31 -1.83 5.58
C ALA A 65 -1.84 -0.36 5.60
N HIS A 66 -1.54 0.24 4.44
CA HIS A 66 -1.44 1.68 4.29
C HIS A 66 -2.35 2.22 3.17
N MET A 67 -2.77 3.47 3.32
CA MET A 67 -3.71 4.11 2.41
C MET A 67 -3.04 4.88 1.27
N ASP A 68 -1.84 5.38 1.50
CA ASP A 68 -1.12 6.20 0.53
C ASP A 68 -0.57 5.36 -0.64
N GLU A 69 -0.50 6.01 -1.79
CA GLU A 69 0.21 5.57 -2.98
C GLU A 69 1.32 6.55 -3.31
N VAL A 70 2.28 6.19 -4.16
CA VAL A 70 3.32 7.08 -4.66
C VAL A 70 2.76 8.15 -5.59
N GLY A 71 3.33 9.36 -5.55
CA GLY A 71 2.93 10.47 -6.40
C GLY A 71 3.95 11.60 -6.36
N PHE A 72 3.47 12.82 -6.58
CA PHE A 72 4.30 14.02 -6.59
C PHE A 72 3.60 15.18 -5.91
N MET A 73 4.37 16.19 -5.52
CA MET A 73 3.88 17.46 -5.00
C MET A 73 4.55 18.61 -5.76
N VAL A 74 3.76 19.54 -6.24
CA VAL A 74 4.26 20.75 -6.95
C VAL A 74 5.21 21.50 -6.02
N SER A 75 6.42 21.75 -6.49
CA SER A 75 7.42 22.56 -5.78
C SER A 75 7.59 23.96 -6.38
N ASP A 76 7.34 24.11 -7.68
CA ASP A 76 7.51 25.39 -8.38
C ASP A 76 6.71 25.40 -9.69
N ILE A 77 6.29 26.60 -10.12
CA ILE A 77 5.68 26.86 -11.42
C ILE A 77 6.68 27.66 -12.24
N LYS A 78 7.14 27.09 -13.35
CA LYS A 78 8.13 27.74 -14.24
C LYS A 78 7.47 28.82 -15.10
N GLU A 79 8.30 29.75 -15.58
CA GLU A 79 7.83 30.85 -16.42
C GLU A 79 7.16 30.39 -17.73
N ASP A 80 7.49 29.18 -18.21
CA ASP A 80 6.89 28.55 -19.39
C ASP A 80 5.57 27.78 -19.07
N GLY A 81 5.04 27.90 -17.87
CA GLY A 81 3.79 27.25 -17.45
C GLY A 81 3.96 25.79 -17.02
N THR A 82 5.12 25.17 -17.23
CA THR A 82 5.37 23.81 -16.75
C THR A 82 5.66 23.79 -15.24
N LEU A 83 5.43 22.64 -14.60
CA LEU A 83 5.51 22.49 -13.15
C LEU A 83 6.72 21.63 -12.79
N ARG A 84 7.47 22.05 -11.77
CA ARG A 84 8.40 21.19 -11.05
C ARG A 84 7.71 20.54 -9.87
N ALA A 85 8.10 19.33 -9.55
CA ALA A 85 7.52 18.60 -8.42
C ALA A 85 8.60 17.79 -7.68
N VAL A 86 8.34 17.55 -6.40
CA VAL A 86 9.11 16.60 -5.59
C VAL A 86 8.37 15.26 -5.57
N ALA A 87 9.11 14.17 -5.59
CA ALA A 87 8.55 12.83 -5.47
C ALA A 87 8.03 12.59 -4.05
N ILE A 88 6.86 11.98 -3.95
CA ILE A 88 6.28 11.44 -2.74
C ILE A 88 6.30 9.93 -2.90
N GLY A 89 7.15 9.24 -2.12
CA GLY A 89 7.46 7.83 -2.30
C GLY A 89 8.57 7.56 -3.33
N GLY A 90 8.88 6.29 -3.54
CA GLY A 90 9.97 5.86 -4.41
C GLY A 90 9.55 5.72 -5.87
N TRP A 91 10.29 6.33 -6.80
CA TRP A 91 10.02 6.27 -8.22
C TRP A 91 11.22 5.81 -9.05
N ASN A 92 10.95 4.97 -10.03
CA ASN A 92 11.89 4.73 -11.13
C ASN A 92 11.65 5.79 -12.22
N PRO A 93 12.65 6.63 -12.56
CA PRO A 93 12.45 7.71 -13.54
C PRO A 93 12.01 7.21 -14.93
N LEU A 94 12.31 5.97 -15.29
CA LEU A 94 11.94 5.40 -16.59
C LEU A 94 10.41 5.22 -16.75
N VAL A 95 9.67 5.03 -15.65
CA VAL A 95 8.21 4.79 -15.71
C VAL A 95 7.39 6.06 -15.54
N ILE A 96 8.05 7.21 -15.33
CA ILE A 96 7.37 8.49 -15.12
C ILE A 96 7.12 9.19 -16.47
N SER A 97 8.09 9.16 -17.39
CA SER A 97 8.07 9.95 -18.63
C SER A 97 6.88 9.64 -19.54
N SER A 98 6.26 10.70 -20.08
CA SER A 98 5.10 10.64 -21.01
C SER A 98 3.88 9.92 -20.44
N GLN A 99 3.67 9.99 -19.13
CA GLN A 99 2.51 9.40 -18.47
C GLN A 99 1.46 10.46 -18.11
N ARG A 100 0.21 10.02 -18.02
CA ARG A 100 -0.91 10.88 -17.57
C ARG A 100 -0.97 10.91 -16.05
N PHE A 101 -1.20 12.12 -15.53
CA PHE A 101 -1.44 12.36 -14.11
C PHE A 101 -2.67 13.28 -13.95
N THR A 102 -3.18 13.30 -12.74
CA THR A 102 -4.15 14.31 -12.28
C THR A 102 -3.48 15.18 -11.23
N LEU A 103 -3.45 16.49 -11.46
CA LEU A 103 -3.10 17.47 -10.44
C LEU A 103 -4.38 17.87 -9.69
N TYR A 104 -4.31 17.90 -8.37
CA TYR A 104 -5.38 18.44 -7.52
C TYR A 104 -4.92 19.72 -6.87
N THR A 105 -5.66 20.81 -7.14
CA THR A 105 -5.41 22.11 -6.49
C THR A 105 -5.85 22.07 -5.02
N ARG A 106 -5.47 23.09 -4.27
CA ARG A 106 -5.91 23.28 -2.88
C ARG A 106 -7.44 23.27 -2.69
N THR A 107 -8.20 23.59 -3.74
CA THR A 107 -9.67 23.55 -3.75
C THR A 107 -10.22 22.26 -4.35
N GLU A 108 -9.39 21.24 -4.49
CA GLU A 108 -9.73 19.93 -5.06
C GLU A 108 -10.18 19.94 -6.53
N GLN A 109 -9.87 21.01 -7.27
CA GLN A 109 -10.06 21.00 -8.71
C GLN A 109 -9.08 20.01 -9.34
N ALA A 110 -9.60 19.07 -10.12
CA ALA A 110 -8.82 18.09 -10.86
C ALA A 110 -8.38 18.66 -12.22
N ILE A 111 -7.09 18.72 -12.46
CA ILE A 111 -6.49 19.23 -13.69
C ILE A 111 -5.67 18.11 -14.34
N PRO A 112 -5.94 17.72 -15.59
CA PRO A 112 -5.12 16.73 -16.29
C PRO A 112 -3.74 17.32 -16.61
N VAL A 113 -2.69 16.57 -16.28
CA VAL A 113 -1.31 16.92 -16.63
C VAL A 113 -0.58 15.71 -17.19
N ILE A 114 0.49 15.94 -17.93
CA ILE A 114 1.37 14.90 -18.48
C ILE A 114 2.80 15.15 -17.99
N SER A 115 3.52 14.08 -17.68
CA SER A 115 4.96 14.20 -17.41
C SER A 115 5.75 14.36 -18.70
N GLY A 116 6.72 15.26 -18.69
CA GLY A 116 7.55 15.58 -19.85
C GLY A 116 8.50 14.43 -20.25
N SER A 117 8.85 14.41 -21.52
CA SER A 117 9.89 13.53 -22.05
C SER A 117 10.65 14.22 -23.19
N VAL A 118 11.91 13.84 -23.41
CA VAL A 118 12.71 14.37 -24.51
C VAL A 118 12.47 13.55 -25.76
N PRO A 119 11.96 14.14 -26.86
CA PRO A 119 11.76 13.41 -28.12
C PRO A 119 13.10 12.90 -28.70
N PRO A 120 13.09 11.75 -29.40
CA PRO A 120 14.31 11.19 -30.00
C PRO A 120 15.06 12.14 -30.93
N HIS A 121 14.33 13.08 -31.56
CA HIS A 121 14.89 14.07 -32.47
C HIS A 121 15.89 15.00 -31.78
N PHE A 122 15.72 15.30 -30.51
CA PHE A 122 16.62 16.16 -29.72
C PHE A 122 17.75 15.38 -29.03
N LEU A 123 17.69 14.04 -29.04
CA LEU A 123 18.75 13.19 -28.51
C LEU A 123 19.83 12.89 -29.57
N ARG A 124 19.57 13.15 -30.87
CA ARG A 124 20.52 12.94 -31.95
C ARG A 124 21.62 14.02 -31.93
N GLY A 125 22.89 13.58 -31.80
CA GLY A 125 24.06 14.47 -31.85
C GLY A 125 24.75 14.68 -30.50
N ASN A 126 24.21 14.25 -29.40
CA ASN A 126 24.91 14.17 -28.13
C ASN A 126 25.77 12.90 -28.11
N ASN A 127 27.08 13.03 -28.30
CA ASN A 127 28.05 11.92 -28.19
C ASN A 127 28.24 11.36 -26.78
N GLY A 128 27.46 11.83 -25.82
CA GLY A 128 27.31 11.22 -24.48
C GLY A 128 26.05 10.41 -24.47
N GLY A 129 26.13 9.11 -24.16
CA GLY A 129 24.97 8.22 -24.03
C GLY A 129 23.87 8.90 -23.19
N ALA A 130 22.62 8.71 -23.56
CA ALA A 130 21.48 9.26 -22.84
C ALA A 130 21.58 8.83 -21.36
N SER A 131 21.94 9.76 -20.48
CA SER A 131 21.85 9.51 -19.05
C SER A 131 20.37 9.37 -18.69
N LEU A 132 20.07 8.44 -17.79
CA LEU A 132 18.71 8.36 -17.24
C LEU A 132 18.33 9.73 -16.67
N PRO A 133 17.11 10.25 -16.96
CA PRO A 133 16.64 11.48 -16.32
C PRO A 133 16.62 11.25 -14.81
N LYS A 134 16.94 12.28 -14.05
CA LYS A 134 16.65 12.26 -12.61
C LYS A 134 15.18 12.57 -12.41
N VAL A 135 14.58 12.02 -11.36
CA VAL A 135 13.17 12.27 -11.04
C VAL A 135 12.89 13.77 -10.90
N GLU A 136 13.83 14.52 -10.30
CA GLU A 136 13.75 15.96 -10.05
C GLU A 136 13.81 16.82 -11.33
N ASP A 137 14.30 16.26 -12.43
CA ASP A 137 14.40 16.95 -13.73
C ASP A 137 13.13 16.80 -14.58
N ILE A 138 12.22 15.90 -14.16
CA ILE A 138 10.97 15.66 -14.89
C ILE A 138 10.00 16.79 -14.57
N VAL A 139 9.49 17.45 -15.61
CA VAL A 139 8.45 18.48 -15.49
C VAL A 139 7.06 17.88 -15.74
N PHE A 140 6.04 18.51 -15.16
CA PHE A 140 4.65 18.21 -15.45
C PHE A 140 4.04 19.36 -16.25
N ASP A 141 3.26 19.02 -17.26
CA ASP A 141 2.73 19.96 -18.24
C ASP A 141 1.20 19.84 -18.32
N GLY A 142 0.50 20.90 -18.03
CA GLY A 142 -0.95 21.04 -18.16
C GLY A 142 -1.38 21.79 -19.41
N GLY A 143 -0.41 22.15 -20.31
CA GLY A 143 -0.67 22.91 -21.53
C GLY A 143 -0.84 24.41 -21.32
N PHE A 144 -0.34 24.97 -20.21
CA PHE A 144 -0.43 26.40 -19.92
C PHE A 144 0.57 27.19 -20.74
N ALA A 145 0.16 28.37 -21.21
CA ALA A 145 0.99 29.27 -22.03
C ALA A 145 2.16 29.86 -21.21
N ASP A 146 1.92 30.14 -19.92
CA ASP A 146 2.89 30.73 -19.01
C ASP A 146 2.48 30.47 -17.54
N LYS A 147 3.34 30.93 -16.62
CA LYS A 147 3.13 30.85 -15.18
C LYS A 147 1.82 31.51 -14.74
N THR A 148 1.50 32.66 -15.29
CA THR A 148 0.30 33.43 -14.90
C THR A 148 -0.97 32.67 -15.26
N GLU A 149 -0.99 32.02 -16.39
CA GLU A 149 -2.13 31.16 -16.75
C GLU A 149 -2.24 29.97 -15.82
N ALA A 150 -1.15 29.25 -15.52
CA ALA A 150 -1.17 28.12 -14.57
C ALA A 150 -1.70 28.55 -13.19
N GLU A 151 -1.23 29.70 -12.68
CA GLU A 151 -1.69 30.27 -11.41
C GLU A 151 -3.18 30.67 -11.46
N SER A 152 -3.69 31.11 -12.62
CA SER A 152 -5.11 31.47 -12.79
C SER A 152 -6.06 30.29 -12.63
N PHE A 153 -5.59 29.05 -12.87
CA PHE A 153 -6.30 27.81 -12.56
C PHE A 153 -6.20 27.38 -11.09
N GLY A 154 -5.58 28.21 -10.26
CA GLY A 154 -5.45 27.97 -8.82
C GLY A 154 -4.31 27.02 -8.43
N ILE A 155 -3.40 26.74 -9.36
CA ILE A 155 -2.22 25.90 -9.08
C ILE A 155 -1.25 26.65 -8.18
N THR A 156 -0.77 25.97 -7.14
CA THR A 156 0.21 26.51 -6.18
C THR A 156 1.20 25.44 -5.76
N PRO A 157 2.41 25.80 -5.31
CA PRO A 157 3.28 24.86 -4.63
C PRO A 157 2.56 24.19 -3.44
N GLY A 158 2.73 22.86 -3.31
CA GLY A 158 2.02 22.04 -2.35
C GLY A 158 0.82 21.28 -2.94
N ASP A 159 0.37 21.62 -4.14
CA ASP A 159 -0.65 20.86 -4.86
C ASP A 159 -0.10 19.48 -5.25
N ILE A 160 -0.98 18.47 -5.27
CA ILE A 160 -0.57 17.08 -5.48
C ILE A 160 -0.79 16.62 -6.91
N ILE A 161 0.10 15.73 -7.37
CA ILE A 161 0.05 15.14 -8.71
C ILE A 161 0.06 13.62 -8.56
N ILE A 162 -1.01 12.98 -9.04
CA ILE A 162 -1.28 11.55 -8.80
C ILE A 162 -1.35 10.81 -10.14
N PRO A 163 -0.79 9.60 -10.25
CA PRO A 163 -0.92 8.78 -11.45
C PRO A 163 -2.35 8.57 -11.89
N LYS A 164 -2.63 8.72 -13.19
CA LYS A 164 -3.95 8.45 -13.77
C LYS A 164 -3.91 7.16 -14.58
N SER A 165 -4.59 6.14 -14.07
CA SER A 165 -4.70 4.82 -14.72
C SER A 165 -6.05 4.18 -14.37
N GLU A 166 -6.59 3.41 -15.28
CA GLU A 166 -7.80 2.61 -15.09
C GLU A 166 -7.41 1.16 -14.79
N ALA A 167 -8.19 0.49 -13.94
CA ALA A 167 -8.03 -0.93 -13.69
C ALA A 167 -8.63 -1.73 -14.85
N ILE A 168 -7.84 -2.68 -15.39
CA ILE A 168 -8.26 -3.54 -16.49
C ILE A 168 -7.93 -5.02 -16.20
N LEU A 169 -8.81 -5.91 -16.64
CA LEU A 169 -8.55 -7.34 -16.64
C LEU A 169 -7.65 -7.72 -17.82
N THR A 170 -6.70 -8.61 -17.59
CA THR A 170 -5.93 -9.23 -18.68
C THR A 170 -6.79 -10.18 -19.50
N ALA A 171 -6.32 -10.51 -20.71
CA ALA A 171 -7.06 -11.37 -21.64
C ALA A 171 -7.45 -12.74 -21.05
N ASN A 172 -6.65 -13.29 -20.11
CA ASN A 172 -6.95 -14.55 -19.44
C ASN A 172 -7.93 -14.39 -18.25
N GLN A 173 -8.35 -13.16 -17.92
CA GLN A 173 -9.26 -12.79 -16.82
C GLN A 173 -8.80 -13.28 -15.42
N LYS A 174 -7.51 -13.57 -15.25
CA LYS A 174 -6.92 -14.01 -13.97
C LYS A 174 -6.12 -12.93 -13.29
N ASN A 175 -5.60 -11.98 -14.07
CA ASN A 175 -4.74 -10.91 -13.57
C ASN A 175 -5.38 -9.55 -13.82
N VAL A 176 -4.95 -8.57 -13.05
CA VAL A 176 -5.37 -7.18 -13.16
C VAL A 176 -4.16 -6.31 -13.42
N ILE A 177 -4.34 -5.28 -14.22
CA ILE A 177 -3.41 -4.18 -14.36
C ILE A 177 -4.09 -2.93 -13.80
N SER A 178 -3.46 -2.28 -12.81
CA SER A 178 -3.94 -1.01 -12.25
C SER A 178 -2.80 -0.22 -11.63
N LYS A 179 -3.06 1.03 -11.25
CA LYS A 179 -2.18 1.76 -10.33
C LYS A 179 -2.44 1.30 -8.89
N ALA A 180 -1.61 1.73 -7.96
CA ALA A 180 -1.84 1.75 -6.51
C ALA A 180 -2.21 0.39 -5.87
N TRP A 181 -1.89 -0.74 -6.49
CA TRP A 181 -2.03 -2.04 -5.83
C TRP A 181 -1.20 -2.09 -4.55
N ASP A 182 -0.05 -1.46 -4.57
CA ASP A 182 0.69 -1.01 -3.41
C ASP A 182 0.11 0.33 -2.93
N ASN A 183 -0.66 0.47 -1.80
CA ASN A 183 -1.12 -0.71 -1.05
C ASN A 183 -2.66 -0.71 -0.89
N ARG A 184 -3.40 -0.40 -1.96
CA ARG A 184 -4.87 -0.54 -1.99
C ARG A 184 -5.29 -2.01 -1.81
N TYR A 185 -4.41 -2.94 -2.20
CA TYR A 185 -4.52 -4.36 -1.90
C TYR A 185 -4.78 -4.57 -0.40
N GLY A 186 -3.92 -4.01 0.42
CA GLY A 186 -4.00 -4.18 1.87
C GLY A 186 -5.27 -3.57 2.46
N VAL A 187 -5.70 -2.40 1.99
CA VAL A 187 -6.94 -1.77 2.46
C VAL A 187 -8.17 -2.62 2.10
N LEU A 188 -8.21 -3.16 0.88
CA LEU A 188 -9.25 -4.10 0.47
C LEU A 188 -9.21 -5.38 1.30
N MET A 189 -8.01 -5.94 1.54
CA MET A 189 -7.80 -7.15 2.34
C MET A 189 -8.32 -6.98 3.77
N VAL A 190 -8.03 -5.85 4.42
CA VAL A 190 -8.54 -5.55 5.76
C VAL A 190 -10.06 -5.46 5.77
N THR A 191 -10.65 -4.85 4.75
CA THR A 191 -12.13 -4.76 4.62
C THR A 191 -12.75 -6.16 4.51
N GLU A 192 -12.22 -6.99 3.61
CA GLU A 192 -12.70 -8.37 3.39
C GLU A 192 -12.48 -9.26 4.63
N LEU A 193 -11.36 -9.08 5.35
CA LEU A 193 -11.11 -9.74 6.62
C LEU A 193 -12.20 -9.42 7.64
N LEU A 194 -12.47 -8.12 7.88
CA LEU A 194 -13.50 -7.68 8.83
C LEU A 194 -14.88 -8.20 8.46
N GLN A 195 -15.24 -8.17 7.17
CA GLN A 195 -16.49 -8.72 6.68
C GLN A 195 -16.59 -10.23 6.93
N SER A 196 -15.52 -10.98 6.69
CA SER A 196 -15.51 -12.43 6.89
C SER A 196 -15.63 -12.83 8.37
N LEU A 197 -15.16 -11.96 9.26
CA LEU A 197 -15.15 -12.17 10.71
C LEU A 197 -16.35 -11.53 11.44
N LYS A 198 -17.31 -10.93 10.73
CA LYS A 198 -18.40 -10.14 11.34
C LYS A 198 -19.19 -10.89 12.42
N ASN A 199 -19.44 -12.19 12.23
CA ASN A 199 -20.22 -13.03 13.13
C ASN A 199 -19.35 -13.95 14.02
N GLU A 200 -18.02 -13.83 13.91
CA GLU A 200 -17.08 -14.67 14.67
C GLU A 200 -16.82 -14.08 16.06
N GLN A 201 -16.75 -14.96 17.05
CA GLN A 201 -16.20 -14.63 18.37
C GLN A 201 -14.72 -14.94 18.34
N LEU A 202 -13.88 -13.90 18.47
CA LEU A 202 -12.43 -14.06 18.47
C LEU A 202 -11.87 -14.16 19.88
N ASP A 203 -10.86 -15.00 20.07
CA ASP A 203 -10.10 -15.12 21.33
C ASP A 203 -9.06 -13.99 21.49
N ASN A 204 -9.02 -13.05 20.54
CA ASN A 204 -8.23 -11.82 20.59
C ASN A 204 -9.10 -10.59 20.33
N THR A 205 -8.67 -9.44 20.82
CA THR A 205 -9.20 -8.15 20.36
C THR A 205 -8.48 -7.77 19.06
N LEU A 206 -9.23 -7.81 17.96
CA LEU A 206 -8.72 -7.46 16.64
C LEU A 206 -8.80 -5.95 16.44
N ILE A 207 -7.66 -5.33 16.08
CA ILE A 207 -7.53 -3.95 15.65
C ILE A 207 -7.12 -4.01 14.17
N ALA A 208 -8.05 -3.75 13.27
CA ALA A 208 -7.80 -3.89 11.83
C ALA A 208 -8.04 -2.56 11.12
N GLY A 209 -7.06 -2.11 10.34
CA GLY A 209 -7.14 -0.79 9.76
C GLY A 209 -6.07 -0.48 8.72
N ALA A 210 -5.89 0.79 8.46
CA ALA A 210 -4.89 1.27 7.53
C ALA A 210 -4.17 2.52 8.06
N ASN A 211 -2.87 2.49 7.93
CA ASN A 211 -1.93 3.57 8.24
C ASN A 211 -1.92 4.62 7.12
N VAL A 212 -1.22 5.70 7.35
CA VAL A 212 -0.94 6.78 6.42
C VAL A 212 0.57 6.97 6.28
N GLN A 213 1.03 7.60 5.19
CA GLN A 213 2.42 8.03 5.02
C GLN A 213 3.44 6.87 5.15
N GLU A 214 3.10 5.69 4.67
CA GLU A 214 4.02 4.55 4.63
C GLU A 214 5.17 4.83 3.65
N GLU A 215 4.83 5.26 2.43
CA GLU A 215 5.71 5.51 1.29
C GLU A 215 6.82 6.54 1.55
N VAL A 216 6.67 7.34 2.60
CA VAL A 216 7.63 8.39 3.01
C VAL A 216 8.29 8.10 4.34
N GLY A 217 8.34 6.84 4.75
CA GLY A 217 9.12 6.38 5.91
C GLY A 217 8.30 5.75 7.03
N LEU A 218 7.28 4.95 6.73
CA LEU A 218 6.54 4.10 7.67
C LEU A 218 5.96 4.88 8.86
N ARG A 219 5.51 6.14 8.61
CA ARG A 219 5.20 7.09 9.68
C ARG A 219 3.94 6.71 10.45
N GLY A 220 2.88 6.30 9.73
CA GLY A 220 1.61 5.92 10.32
C GLY A 220 1.73 4.74 11.28
N ALA A 221 2.50 3.71 10.91
CA ALA A 221 2.71 2.54 11.76
C ALA A 221 3.35 2.87 13.12
N GLN A 222 4.24 3.86 13.15
CA GLN A 222 4.84 4.33 14.40
C GLN A 222 3.81 4.94 15.36
N VAL A 223 2.85 5.69 14.81
CA VAL A 223 1.82 6.37 15.60
C VAL A 223 0.74 5.38 16.04
N SER A 224 0.23 4.58 15.11
CA SER A 224 -0.85 3.64 15.38
C SER A 224 -0.46 2.56 16.37
N THR A 225 0.75 1.95 16.24
CA THR A 225 1.24 0.96 17.20
C THR A 225 1.49 1.54 18.59
N THR A 226 1.93 2.82 18.67
CA THR A 226 2.07 3.51 19.95
C THR A 226 0.71 3.76 20.61
N LYS A 227 -0.30 4.15 19.82
CA LYS A 227 -1.66 4.35 20.29
C LYS A 227 -2.32 3.07 20.76
N PHE A 228 -2.32 2.05 19.90
CA PHE A 228 -3.10 0.82 20.12
C PHE A 228 -2.37 -0.24 20.94
N LYS A 229 -1.06 -0.18 21.08
CA LYS A 229 -0.22 -1.10 21.88
C LYS A 229 -0.56 -2.57 21.65
N PRO A 230 -0.46 -3.09 20.42
CA PRO A 230 -0.79 -4.48 20.14
C PRO A 230 0.24 -5.43 20.75
N ASP A 231 -0.19 -6.68 21.02
CA ASP A 231 0.69 -7.79 21.39
C ASP A 231 1.38 -8.40 20.15
N ILE A 232 0.69 -8.38 18.99
CA ILE A 232 1.16 -8.85 17.68
C ILE A 232 0.77 -7.82 16.63
N PHE A 233 1.68 -7.56 15.69
CA PHE A 233 1.42 -6.69 14.54
C PHE A 233 1.61 -7.46 13.22
N LEU A 234 0.60 -7.41 12.36
CA LEU A 234 0.62 -7.98 11.02
C LEU A 234 0.46 -6.86 10.00
N ALA A 235 1.52 -6.53 9.29
CA ALA A 235 1.39 -5.68 8.10
C ALA A 235 0.76 -6.48 6.96
N VAL A 236 -0.12 -5.83 6.21
CA VAL A 236 -0.67 -6.36 4.96
C VAL A 236 -0.15 -5.48 3.84
N ASP A 237 0.74 -6.02 3.01
CA ASP A 237 1.50 -5.18 2.09
C ASP A 237 1.86 -5.89 0.78
N CYS A 238 2.02 -5.11 -0.28
CA CYS A 238 2.44 -5.61 -1.59
C CYS A 238 3.97 -5.63 -1.70
N SER A 239 4.50 -6.60 -2.42
CA SER A 239 5.95 -6.71 -2.65
C SER A 239 6.27 -6.80 -4.15
N PRO A 240 7.44 -6.32 -4.60
CA PRO A 240 7.81 -6.44 -6.00
C PRO A 240 7.98 -7.91 -6.41
N ALA A 241 7.32 -8.33 -7.49
CA ALA A 241 7.57 -9.62 -8.13
C ALA A 241 8.81 -9.54 -9.02
N GLY A 242 9.72 -10.48 -8.83
CA GLY A 242 10.94 -10.59 -9.60
C GLY A 242 10.94 -11.70 -10.65
N ASP A 243 9.83 -12.37 -10.88
CA ASP A 243 9.71 -13.56 -11.70
C ASP A 243 10.04 -13.36 -13.21
N VAL A 244 10.02 -12.12 -13.68
CA VAL A 244 10.47 -11.75 -15.03
C VAL A 244 11.96 -11.36 -15.08
N TYR A 245 12.65 -11.38 -13.96
CA TYR A 245 14.05 -10.99 -13.78
C TYR A 245 14.88 -12.04 -13.04
N ASP A 246 14.40 -13.30 -13.00
CA ASP A 246 15.01 -14.42 -12.29
C ASP A 246 15.28 -14.11 -10.79
N ASN A 247 14.34 -13.40 -10.17
CA ASN A 247 14.39 -13.01 -8.76
C ASN A 247 13.15 -13.57 -8.01
N GLN A 248 13.13 -13.40 -6.69
CA GLN A 248 12.06 -13.89 -5.84
C GLN A 248 10.71 -13.19 -6.08
N GLY A 249 9.64 -13.87 -5.68
CA GLY A 249 8.26 -13.38 -5.83
C GLY A 249 7.71 -13.64 -7.23
N LYS A 250 6.73 -14.54 -7.33
CA LYS A 250 6.09 -14.92 -8.58
C LYS A 250 4.59 -14.74 -8.46
N ILE A 251 3.99 -13.99 -9.39
CA ILE A 251 2.53 -13.82 -9.41
C ILE A 251 1.82 -15.14 -9.72
N GLY A 252 0.70 -15.41 -9.03
CA GLY A 252 -0.07 -16.64 -9.17
C GLY A 252 0.44 -17.83 -8.34
N GLU A 253 1.45 -17.62 -7.50
CA GLU A 253 2.00 -18.67 -6.61
C GLU A 253 1.63 -18.45 -5.13
N GLY A 254 0.62 -17.62 -4.87
CA GLY A 254 0.01 -17.45 -3.57
C GLY A 254 0.58 -16.33 -2.71
N THR A 255 0.25 -16.38 -1.43
CA THR A 255 0.62 -15.36 -0.45
C THR A 255 2.11 -15.37 -0.14
N LEU A 256 2.64 -14.20 0.28
CA LEU A 256 4.03 -14.09 0.73
C LEU A 256 4.11 -14.20 2.26
N ILE A 257 5.05 -14.99 2.73
CA ILE A 257 5.51 -14.99 4.12
C ILE A 257 6.87 -14.29 4.13
N ARG A 258 6.88 -13.03 4.57
CA ARG A 258 8.10 -12.23 4.64
C ARG A 258 8.78 -12.45 5.98
N PHE A 259 9.94 -13.07 5.98
CA PHE A 259 10.69 -13.40 7.20
C PHE A 259 11.88 -12.46 7.47
N TYR A 260 12.25 -11.65 6.50
CA TYR A 260 13.31 -10.65 6.61
C TYR A 260 13.07 -9.46 5.69
N ASP A 261 13.34 -8.28 6.18
CA ASP A 261 13.63 -7.07 5.43
C ASP A 261 14.67 -6.20 6.18
N PRO A 262 15.18 -5.10 5.60
CA PRO A 262 16.19 -4.26 6.26
C PRO A 262 15.78 -3.67 7.61
N GLY A 263 14.47 -3.57 7.88
CA GLY A 263 13.92 -3.05 9.12
C GLY A 263 13.43 -4.12 10.09
N HIS A 264 13.36 -5.41 9.67
CA HIS A 264 12.68 -6.43 10.45
C HIS A 264 13.25 -7.84 10.22
N VAL A 265 13.44 -8.59 11.31
CA VAL A 265 13.71 -10.03 11.31
C VAL A 265 12.60 -10.75 12.07
N MET A 266 11.90 -11.66 11.40
CA MET A 266 10.83 -12.44 12.01
C MET A 266 11.34 -13.34 13.14
N LEU A 267 10.67 -13.36 14.28
CA LEU A 267 10.97 -14.29 15.37
C LEU A 267 10.74 -15.73 14.94
N LYS A 268 11.58 -16.64 15.48
CA LYS A 268 11.51 -18.08 15.14
C LYS A 268 10.12 -18.66 15.36
N ASP A 269 9.53 -18.43 16.53
CA ASP A 269 8.25 -19.04 16.90
C ASP A 269 7.06 -18.42 16.13
N MET A 270 7.15 -17.14 15.72
CA MET A 270 6.23 -16.54 14.76
C MET A 270 6.32 -17.23 13.40
N ARG A 271 7.52 -17.50 12.90
CA ARG A 271 7.71 -18.21 11.64
C ARG A 271 7.10 -19.61 11.68
N ASP A 272 7.40 -20.37 12.74
CA ASP A 272 6.90 -21.73 12.90
C ASP A 272 5.37 -21.76 13.00
N PHE A 273 4.77 -20.81 13.72
CA PHE A 273 3.33 -20.60 13.77
C PHE A 273 2.73 -20.31 12.38
N LEU A 274 3.32 -19.40 11.61
CA LEU A 274 2.82 -19.04 10.28
C LEU A 274 2.91 -20.20 9.30
N LEU A 275 4.03 -20.94 9.29
CA LEU A 275 4.21 -22.08 8.38
C LEU A 275 3.20 -23.19 8.69
N THR A 276 3.01 -23.52 9.98
CA THR A 276 2.00 -24.49 10.40
C THR A 276 0.59 -24.03 10.00
N THR A 277 0.29 -22.75 10.23
CA THR A 277 -1.02 -22.16 9.87
C THR A 277 -1.27 -22.18 8.36
N ALA A 278 -0.27 -21.89 7.53
CA ALA A 278 -0.40 -21.94 6.08
C ALA A 278 -0.68 -23.37 5.59
N GLN A 279 0.01 -24.36 6.14
CA GLN A 279 -0.22 -25.78 5.83
C GLN A 279 -1.64 -26.22 6.20
N GLU A 280 -2.10 -25.88 7.40
CA GLU A 280 -3.44 -26.23 7.87
C GLU A 280 -4.56 -25.51 7.08
N ALA A 281 -4.31 -24.28 6.67
CA ALA A 281 -5.23 -23.53 5.81
C ALA A 281 -5.25 -24.04 4.36
N GLY A 282 -4.26 -24.86 3.97
CA GLY A 282 -4.13 -25.38 2.61
C GLY A 282 -3.87 -24.29 1.56
N VAL A 283 -3.27 -23.16 1.97
CA VAL A 283 -2.98 -22.04 1.09
C VAL A 283 -1.63 -22.19 0.39
N LYS A 284 -1.55 -21.70 -0.82
CA LYS A 284 -0.26 -21.54 -1.50
C LYS A 284 0.50 -20.37 -0.91
N TYR A 285 1.80 -20.53 -0.66
CA TYR A 285 2.65 -19.47 -0.16
C TYR A 285 4.07 -19.51 -0.72
N GLN A 286 4.73 -18.38 -0.66
CA GLN A 286 6.13 -18.21 -1.04
C GLN A 286 6.91 -17.56 0.11
N TYR A 287 8.18 -17.91 0.24
CA TYR A 287 9.12 -17.18 1.11
C TYR A 287 9.55 -15.88 0.42
N TYR A 288 9.69 -14.82 1.22
CA TYR A 288 10.11 -13.53 0.69
C TYR A 288 11.06 -12.78 1.63
N CYS A 289 12.08 -12.20 1.02
CA CYS A 289 13.08 -11.34 1.69
C CYS A 289 13.29 -10.11 0.83
N ALA A 290 12.83 -8.97 1.20
CA ALA A 290 13.23 -7.66 0.68
C ALA A 290 12.19 -6.58 0.95
N GLY A 291 12.59 -5.33 0.76
CA GLY A 291 11.75 -4.15 0.92
C GLY A 291 11.34 -3.89 2.39
N GLY A 292 11.27 -2.64 2.80
CA GLY A 292 10.71 -2.25 4.09
C GLY A 292 9.18 -2.29 4.04
N THR A 293 8.52 -2.46 5.19
CA THR A 293 7.07 -2.31 5.38
C THR A 293 6.79 -1.76 6.76
N ASP A 294 5.54 -1.43 7.04
CA ASP A 294 5.07 -1.02 8.36
C ASP A 294 5.47 -1.97 9.50
N ALA A 295 5.72 -3.27 9.23
CA ALA A 295 6.23 -4.22 10.21
C ALA A 295 7.59 -3.81 10.78
N GLY A 296 8.47 -3.22 9.95
CA GLY A 296 9.78 -2.73 10.36
C GLY A 296 9.72 -1.56 11.34
N ALA A 297 8.71 -0.70 11.21
CA ALA A 297 8.50 0.40 12.15
C ALA A 297 7.74 -0.05 13.40
N ALA A 298 6.74 -0.91 13.25
CA ALA A 298 5.89 -1.39 14.32
C ALA A 298 6.65 -2.21 15.37
N HIS A 299 7.53 -3.11 14.94
CA HIS A 299 8.19 -4.03 15.86
C HIS A 299 9.17 -3.35 16.85
N LEU A 300 9.62 -2.13 16.54
CA LEU A 300 10.48 -1.33 17.43
C LEU A 300 9.71 -0.50 18.46
N LYS A 301 8.37 -0.51 18.42
CA LYS A 301 7.57 0.33 19.31
C LYS A 301 7.25 -0.34 20.65
N ASN A 302 6.89 0.49 21.63
CA ASN A 302 6.49 0.14 23.02
C ASN A 302 7.51 -0.79 23.69
N SER A 303 7.96 -1.66 23.76
CA SER A 303 8.99 -2.56 24.33
C SER A 303 9.32 -3.72 23.39
N GLY A 304 9.01 -3.52 22.11
CA GLY A 304 9.11 -4.55 21.10
C GLY A 304 7.77 -5.26 20.86
N ILE A 305 7.38 -5.39 19.59
CA ILE A 305 6.14 -6.05 19.18
C ILE A 305 6.52 -7.12 18.15
N PRO A 306 6.27 -8.42 18.41
CA PRO A 306 6.39 -9.43 17.37
C PRO A 306 5.56 -9.04 16.16
N SER A 307 6.23 -8.87 15.02
CA SER A 307 5.62 -8.34 13.80
C SER A 307 5.98 -9.20 12.60
N THR A 308 5.20 -9.12 11.55
CA THR A 308 5.50 -9.70 10.25
C THR A 308 4.66 -9.05 9.17
N THR A 309 4.97 -9.34 7.91
CA THR A 309 4.18 -8.93 6.76
C THR A 309 3.58 -10.16 6.08
N ILE A 310 2.26 -10.12 5.90
CA ILE A 310 1.50 -11.05 5.07
C ILE A 310 1.16 -10.31 3.78
N GLY A 311 1.62 -10.81 2.66
CA GLY A 311 1.53 -10.05 1.43
C GLY A 311 1.21 -10.85 0.19
N VAL A 312 1.18 -10.15 -0.91
CA VAL A 312 1.19 -10.69 -2.27
C VAL A 312 2.30 -10.01 -3.05
N CYS A 313 2.73 -10.60 -4.15
CA CYS A 313 3.64 -9.88 -5.03
C CYS A 313 2.92 -9.35 -6.27
N ALA A 314 3.48 -8.27 -6.82
CA ALA A 314 3.02 -7.69 -8.06
C ALA A 314 4.21 -7.19 -8.88
N ARG A 315 4.11 -7.29 -10.20
CA ARG A 315 5.11 -6.74 -11.13
C ARG A 315 4.90 -5.25 -11.29
N TYR A 316 5.99 -4.51 -11.42
CA TYR A 316 5.98 -3.10 -11.80
C TYR A 316 5.29 -2.18 -10.80
N ILE A 317 5.37 -2.49 -9.49
CA ILE A 317 4.88 -1.59 -8.44
C ILE A 317 5.56 -0.23 -8.52
N HIS A 318 5.02 0.80 -7.86
CA HIS A 318 5.45 2.19 -7.97
C HIS A 318 5.45 2.69 -9.42
N SER A 319 4.37 2.36 -10.14
CA SER A 319 4.12 2.82 -11.51
C SER A 319 2.62 2.99 -11.78
N HIS A 320 2.28 3.50 -12.94
CA HIS A 320 0.88 3.59 -13.40
C HIS A 320 0.25 2.22 -13.67
N GLN A 321 1.07 1.16 -13.84
CA GLN A 321 0.67 -0.12 -14.43
C GLN A 321 1.27 -1.30 -13.64
N THR A 322 0.74 -1.55 -12.47
CA THR A 322 1.07 -2.73 -11.66
C THR A 322 0.27 -3.94 -12.15
N LEU A 323 0.95 -5.07 -12.38
CA LEU A 323 0.34 -6.34 -12.82
C LEU A 323 0.37 -7.38 -11.69
N TYR A 324 -0.78 -7.95 -11.34
CA TYR A 324 -0.91 -8.91 -10.23
C TYR A 324 -2.01 -9.94 -10.47
N ALA A 325 -1.96 -11.06 -9.73
CA ALA A 325 -2.92 -12.15 -9.83
C ALA A 325 -4.03 -12.03 -8.77
N MET A 326 -5.30 -12.18 -9.18
CA MET A 326 -6.43 -12.18 -8.24
C MET A 326 -6.44 -13.40 -7.32
N ASP A 327 -5.89 -14.54 -7.77
CA ASP A 327 -5.81 -15.74 -6.93
C ASP A 327 -4.90 -15.53 -5.71
N ASP A 328 -3.81 -14.78 -5.85
CA ASP A 328 -2.91 -14.48 -4.74
C ASP A 328 -3.63 -13.70 -3.64
N PHE A 329 -4.54 -12.78 -4.00
CA PHE A 329 -5.39 -12.10 -3.05
C PHE A 329 -6.26 -13.08 -2.25
N LEU A 330 -6.90 -14.04 -2.92
CA LEU A 330 -7.75 -15.03 -2.26
C LEU A 330 -6.94 -15.96 -1.35
N GLN A 331 -5.73 -16.36 -1.75
CA GLN A 331 -4.82 -17.15 -0.91
C GLN A 331 -4.39 -16.36 0.35
N ALA A 332 -4.03 -15.10 0.19
CA ALA A 332 -3.64 -14.23 1.31
C ALA A 332 -4.83 -13.97 2.26
N GLN A 333 -6.05 -13.80 1.73
CA GLN A 333 -7.26 -13.61 2.52
C GLN A 333 -7.55 -14.84 3.40
N ALA A 334 -7.53 -16.03 2.83
CA ALA A 334 -7.74 -17.27 3.56
C ALA A 334 -6.69 -17.48 4.65
N PHE A 335 -5.43 -17.16 4.33
CA PHE A 335 -4.32 -17.26 5.26
C PHE A 335 -4.46 -16.27 6.43
N LEU A 336 -4.67 -14.99 6.14
CA LEU A 336 -4.81 -13.93 7.15
C LEU A 336 -5.99 -14.20 8.08
N GLN A 337 -7.14 -14.63 7.54
CA GLN A 337 -8.31 -15.03 8.33
C GLN A 337 -7.97 -16.17 9.31
N THR A 338 -7.23 -17.18 8.85
CA THR A 338 -6.83 -18.33 9.69
C THR A 338 -5.84 -17.89 10.77
N ILE A 339 -4.86 -17.04 10.44
CA ILE A 339 -3.92 -16.47 11.41
C ILE A 339 -4.67 -15.75 12.53
N VAL A 340 -5.57 -14.83 12.18
CA VAL A 340 -6.31 -14.02 13.17
C VAL A 340 -7.14 -14.91 14.10
N LYS A 341 -7.82 -15.93 13.57
CA LYS A 341 -8.60 -16.88 14.39
C LYS A 341 -7.74 -17.71 15.37
N LYS A 342 -6.48 -17.96 15.05
CA LYS A 342 -5.56 -18.78 15.87
C LYS A 342 -4.74 -17.96 16.87
N LEU A 343 -4.68 -16.65 16.76
CA LEU A 343 -3.93 -15.79 17.67
C LEU A 343 -4.69 -15.59 18.99
N ASN A 344 -4.77 -16.60 19.81
CA ASN A 344 -5.23 -16.53 21.21
C ASN A 344 -4.07 -16.22 22.17
N ARG A 345 -4.36 -16.09 23.49
CA ARG A 345 -3.35 -15.77 24.50
C ARG A 345 -2.21 -16.77 24.52
N SER A 346 -2.50 -18.08 24.50
CA SER A 346 -1.45 -19.11 24.53
C SER A 346 -0.53 -19.09 23.31
N THR A 347 -1.09 -18.83 22.13
CA THR A 347 -0.31 -18.69 20.90
C THR A 347 0.59 -17.45 20.94
N VAL A 348 0.05 -16.33 21.42
CA VAL A 348 0.82 -15.08 21.55
C VAL A 348 1.94 -15.23 22.57
N ASP A 349 1.67 -15.88 23.71
CA ASP A 349 2.68 -16.13 24.75
C ASP A 349 3.78 -17.08 24.23
N LEU A 350 3.44 -18.07 23.42
CA LEU A 350 4.41 -18.92 22.73
C LEU A 350 5.32 -18.12 21.80
N ILE A 351 4.74 -17.24 20.97
CA ILE A 351 5.50 -16.39 20.05
C ILE A 351 6.44 -15.43 20.80
N LYS A 352 6.07 -15.01 22.01
CA LYS A 352 6.82 -14.07 22.88
C LYS A 352 7.76 -14.77 23.87
N ASN A 353 7.84 -16.08 23.82
CA ASN A 353 8.62 -16.85 24.80
C ASN A 353 10.10 -16.91 24.38
N TYR A 354 10.91 -15.96 24.83
CA TYR A 354 12.34 -15.89 24.68
C TYR A 354 13.08 -15.98 26.01
#